data_bef85ed98e16da22ffa0b14148ac5ca7
#
_entry.id   bef85ed98e16da22ffa0b14148ac5ca7
#
_cell.length_a   1.000
_cell.length_b   1.000
_cell.length_c   1.000
_cell.angle_alpha   90.00
_cell.angle_beta   90.00
_cell.angle_gamma   90.00
#
_symmetry.space_group_name_H-M   'P 1'
#
loop_
_entity.id
_entity.type
_entity.pdbx_description
1 polymer ?
#
loop_
_entity_poly.entity_id
_entity_poly.type
_entity_poly.pdbx_seq_one_letter_code
_entity_poly.pdbx_strand_id
1 'polypeptide(L)'
;MKKCWLLFLVLSCTLLAQSKDWTQYVNPLMGTQSSFELSTGNTYPTIARPWGMNFWTPQTGKMGDGWQYVYTANKIRGFKQTHQPSPWINDYGQFSIMPMVGKPEFDEEKRASWFGHKGEEATPYYYKVYLAEYDIVTEMSPTERAVLFRFTFPENAHSYIAVDAFDKGSFIQIIPEENKIIGYSTRNSGGVPENFKNYFIIQFDK
;
A
#
# COMPACT_ATOMS: atom_id res chain seq x y z
N MET A 1 17.21 -61.02 -43.80
CA MET A 1 17.74 -60.16 -42.69
C MET A 1 16.74 -59.03 -42.49
N LYS A 2 15.87 -59.10 -41.45
CA LYS A 2 14.86 -58.08 -41.15
C LYS A 2 15.45 -57.12 -40.12
N LYS A 3 15.64 -55.84 -40.48
CA LYS A 3 16.06 -54.78 -39.55
C LYS A 3 14.87 -54.34 -38.74
N CYS A 4 14.92 -54.60 -37.42
CA CYS A 4 13.95 -54.10 -36.43
C CYS A 4 14.39 -52.69 -36.03
N TRP A 5 13.58 -51.68 -36.39
CA TRP A 5 13.76 -50.32 -35.93
C TRP A 5 13.02 -50.17 -34.61
N LEU A 6 13.76 -50.07 -33.50
CA LEU A 6 13.22 -49.69 -32.21
C LEU A 6 13.02 -48.18 -32.20
N LEU A 7 11.74 -47.78 -32.25
CA LEU A 7 11.35 -46.37 -32.05
C LEU A 7 11.36 -46.10 -30.54
N PHE A 8 12.39 -45.42 -30.06
CA PHE A 8 12.40 -44.89 -28.69
C PHE A 8 11.48 -43.66 -28.64
N LEU A 9 10.25 -43.87 -28.16
CA LEU A 9 9.35 -42.78 -27.80
C LEU A 9 9.84 -42.22 -26.47
N VAL A 10 10.64 -41.15 -26.52
CA VAL A 10 10.99 -40.38 -25.32
C VAL A 10 9.75 -39.57 -24.95
N LEU A 11 8.94 -40.11 -24.04
CA LEU A 11 7.85 -39.39 -23.40
C LEU A 11 8.48 -38.38 -22.43
N SER A 12 8.73 -37.16 -22.89
CA SER A 12 9.12 -36.06 -22.02
C SER A 12 7.88 -35.70 -21.16
N CYS A 13 7.75 -36.34 -20.01
CA CYS A 13 6.90 -35.83 -18.93
C CYS A 13 7.50 -34.51 -18.46
N THR A 14 7.01 -33.41 -19.01
CA THR A 14 7.16 -32.11 -18.38
C THR A 14 6.35 -32.18 -17.07
N LEU A 15 7.02 -32.53 -16.00
CA LEU A 15 6.55 -32.28 -14.65
C LEU A 15 6.43 -30.76 -14.53
N LEU A 16 5.24 -30.23 -14.80
CA LEU A 16 4.87 -28.90 -14.36
C LEU A 16 4.89 -28.96 -12.83
N ALA A 17 6.05 -28.68 -12.27
CA ALA A 17 6.17 -28.43 -10.85
C ALA A 17 5.29 -27.21 -10.56
N GLN A 18 4.06 -27.46 -10.17
CA GLN A 18 3.17 -26.43 -9.69
C GLN A 18 3.80 -25.93 -8.38
N SER A 19 4.52 -24.82 -8.46
CA SER A 19 5.08 -24.21 -7.27
C SER A 19 3.91 -23.82 -6.37
N LYS A 20 3.81 -24.50 -5.24
CA LYS A 20 2.77 -24.18 -4.27
C LYS A 20 3.00 -22.76 -3.77
N ASP A 21 2.03 -21.90 -3.94
CA ASP A 21 2.09 -20.55 -3.39
C ASP A 21 1.86 -20.63 -1.87
N TRP A 22 2.95 -20.49 -1.13
CA TRP A 22 2.92 -20.50 0.33
C TRP A 22 2.45 -19.18 0.93
N THR A 23 2.39 -18.09 0.15
CA THR A 23 1.96 -16.79 0.64
C THR A 23 0.49 -16.77 1.05
N GLN A 24 -0.33 -17.70 0.53
CA GLN A 24 -1.71 -17.89 0.94
C GLN A 24 -1.89 -18.23 2.44
N TYR A 25 -0.83 -18.69 3.10
CA TYR A 25 -0.84 -18.99 4.55
C TYR A 25 -0.38 -17.81 5.39
N VAL A 26 0.03 -16.71 4.78
CA VAL A 26 0.43 -15.49 5.48
C VAL A 26 -0.76 -14.55 5.53
N ASN A 27 -1.16 -14.19 6.74
CA ASN A 27 -2.22 -13.21 6.95
C ASN A 27 -1.61 -11.88 7.46
N PRO A 28 -1.42 -10.87 6.60
CA PRO A 28 -0.90 -9.57 7.02
C PRO A 28 -1.78 -8.81 8.00
N LEU A 29 -3.06 -9.18 8.12
CA LEU A 29 -3.99 -8.56 9.07
C LEU A 29 -3.81 -9.11 10.50
N MET A 30 -3.04 -10.19 10.68
CA MET A 30 -2.78 -10.75 12.00
C MET A 30 -2.04 -9.73 12.88
N GLY A 31 -2.52 -9.53 14.10
CA GLY A 31 -1.92 -8.57 15.05
C GLY A 31 -2.32 -7.12 14.82
N THR A 32 -3.20 -6.81 13.88
CA THR A 32 -3.64 -5.44 13.59
C THR A 32 -4.82 -4.97 14.45
N GLN A 33 -5.44 -5.87 15.20
CA GLN A 33 -6.43 -5.50 16.20
C GLN A 33 -5.71 -5.16 17.51
N SER A 34 -5.35 -3.90 17.66
CA SER A 34 -4.63 -3.43 18.84
C SER A 34 -5.41 -2.36 19.58
N SER A 35 -5.09 -2.22 20.85
CA SER A 35 -5.56 -1.10 21.66
C SER A 35 -4.35 -0.47 22.36
N PHE A 36 -4.48 0.80 22.72
CA PHE A 36 -3.46 1.50 23.47
C PHE A 36 -3.13 0.81 24.82
N GLU A 37 -4.13 0.21 25.43
CA GLU A 37 -4.01 -0.45 26.74
C GLU A 37 -3.26 -1.77 26.68
N LEU A 38 -3.44 -2.52 25.63
CA LEU A 38 -2.97 -3.91 25.56
C LEU A 38 -1.72 -4.09 24.72
N SER A 39 -1.33 -3.11 23.94
CA SER A 39 -0.20 -3.23 23.00
C SER A 39 -0.23 -4.53 22.18
N THR A 40 -1.41 -5.13 22.04
CA THR A 40 -1.56 -6.40 21.35
C THR A 40 -1.39 -6.18 19.85
N GLY A 41 -0.44 -6.93 19.30
CA GLY A 41 -0.17 -6.91 17.88
C GLY A 41 0.79 -5.80 17.46
N ASN A 42 0.59 -4.56 17.81
CA ASN A 42 1.43 -3.43 17.42
C ASN A 42 1.92 -3.48 15.97
N THR A 43 1.06 -3.96 15.08
CA THR A 43 1.38 -4.14 13.66
C THR A 43 0.27 -3.54 12.81
N TYR A 44 0.61 -3.29 11.58
CA TYR A 44 -0.35 -2.95 10.52
C TYR A 44 -0.14 -3.90 9.34
N PRO A 45 -1.10 -4.04 8.42
CA PRO A 45 -0.91 -4.90 7.26
C PRO A 45 0.21 -4.33 6.40
N THR A 46 1.38 -4.93 6.54
CA THR A 46 2.60 -4.49 5.86
C THR A 46 2.66 -5.12 4.48
N ILE A 47 2.43 -4.32 3.47
CA ILE A 47 2.52 -4.73 2.08
C ILE A 47 3.87 -4.26 1.55
N ALA A 48 4.84 -5.16 1.42
CA ALA A 48 6.23 -4.74 1.21
C ALA A 48 7.05 -5.63 0.29
N ARG A 49 6.58 -6.77 -0.12
CA ARG A 49 7.41 -7.90 -0.53
C ARG A 49 8.39 -8.31 0.59
N PRO A 50 8.73 -9.57 0.74
CA PRO A 50 9.77 -9.97 1.68
C PRO A 50 11.04 -9.13 1.41
N TRP A 51 11.52 -8.43 2.43
CA TRP A 51 12.75 -7.62 2.37
C TRP A 51 12.68 -6.35 1.48
N GLY A 52 11.49 -5.86 1.18
CA GLY A 52 11.33 -4.56 0.54
C GLY A 52 11.87 -3.42 1.42
N MET A 53 12.30 -2.34 0.80
CA MET A 53 12.80 -1.14 1.50
C MET A 53 11.71 -0.09 1.71
N ASN A 54 10.51 -0.34 1.25
CA ASN A 54 9.35 0.48 1.52
C ASN A 54 8.16 -0.40 1.83
N PHE A 55 7.39 0.03 2.80
CA PHE A 55 6.20 -0.66 3.27
C PHE A 55 4.99 0.22 3.00
N TRP A 56 3.88 -0.42 2.65
CA TRP A 56 2.63 0.28 2.40
C TRP A 56 1.52 -0.31 3.23
N THR A 57 0.62 0.54 3.70
CA THR A 57 -0.52 0.13 4.51
C THR A 57 -1.72 1.02 4.23
N PRO A 58 -2.96 0.48 4.28
CA PRO A 58 -4.12 1.33 4.45
C PRO A 58 -4.00 2.10 5.77
N GLN A 59 -4.50 3.32 5.78
CA GLN A 59 -4.48 4.21 6.93
C GLN A 59 -5.89 4.36 7.50
N THR A 60 -6.11 3.90 8.72
CA THR A 60 -7.37 4.11 9.45
C THR A 60 -7.24 5.17 10.55
N GLY A 61 -6.02 5.39 11.07
CA GLY A 61 -5.67 6.42 12.03
C GLY A 61 -5.40 7.79 11.37
N LYS A 62 -5.07 8.78 12.19
CA LYS A 62 -4.69 10.12 11.72
C LYS A 62 -3.28 10.13 11.12
N MET A 63 -3.02 11.12 10.26
CA MET A 63 -1.67 11.40 9.81
C MET A 63 -0.77 11.68 11.01
N GLY A 64 0.39 11.01 11.06
CA GLY A 64 1.30 11.10 12.20
C GLY A 64 0.93 10.23 13.41
N ASP A 65 -0.20 9.53 13.35
CA ASP A 65 -0.54 8.52 14.35
C ASP A 65 0.39 7.30 14.20
N GLY A 66 0.89 6.79 15.34
CA GLY A 66 1.68 5.56 15.36
C GLY A 66 0.87 4.33 14.92
N TRP A 67 -0.42 4.33 15.19
CA TRP A 67 -1.35 3.27 14.83
C TRP A 67 -1.91 3.51 13.43
N GLN A 68 -1.17 3.08 12.40
CA GLN A 68 -1.52 3.31 11.01
C GLN A 68 -2.86 2.66 10.63
N TYR A 69 -3.09 1.46 11.12
CA TYR A 69 -4.25 0.65 10.82
C TYR A 69 -4.72 -0.11 12.07
N VAL A 70 -6.00 -0.10 12.31
CA VAL A 70 -6.66 -0.90 13.35
C VAL A 70 -7.75 -1.74 12.71
N TYR A 71 -7.72 -3.05 12.90
CA TYR A 71 -8.65 -4.01 12.29
C TYR A 71 -10.12 -3.69 12.56
N THR A 72 -10.45 -3.18 13.74
CA THR A 72 -11.84 -2.83 14.10
C THR A 72 -12.32 -1.51 13.52
N ALA A 73 -11.45 -0.75 12.84
CA ALA A 73 -11.87 0.47 12.15
C ALA A 73 -12.66 0.12 10.89
N ASN A 74 -13.56 1.03 10.51
CA ASN A 74 -14.47 0.86 9.38
C ASN A 74 -14.30 1.93 8.30
N LYS A 75 -13.29 2.80 8.45
CA LYS A 75 -12.96 3.84 7.46
C LYS A 75 -11.47 3.88 7.16
N ILE A 76 -11.14 4.00 5.87
CA ILE A 76 -9.79 4.27 5.38
C ILE A 76 -9.69 5.74 5.03
N ARG A 77 -8.63 6.41 5.49
CA ARG A 77 -8.32 7.83 5.28
C ARG A 77 -7.31 8.05 4.16
N GLY A 78 -6.62 6.99 3.76
CA GLY A 78 -5.62 6.98 2.71
C GLY A 78 -4.79 5.69 2.71
N PHE A 79 -3.79 5.68 1.85
CA PHE A 79 -2.77 4.63 1.77
C PHE A 79 -1.43 5.25 2.04
N LYS A 80 -0.74 4.78 3.05
CA LYS A 80 0.44 5.43 3.61
C LYS A 80 1.70 4.63 3.33
N GLN A 81 2.75 5.32 2.91
CA GLN A 81 4.07 4.76 2.90
C GLN A 81 4.65 4.81 4.32
N THR A 82 5.27 3.73 4.71
CA THR A 82 6.02 3.58 5.95
C THR A 82 7.38 2.96 5.63
N HIS A 83 8.28 2.86 6.61
CA HIS A 83 9.60 2.24 6.38
C HIS A 83 9.88 1.08 7.33
N GLN A 84 8.97 0.80 8.26
CA GLN A 84 9.09 -0.32 9.19
C GLN A 84 7.71 -0.89 9.53
N PRO A 85 7.61 -2.18 9.87
CA PRO A 85 6.33 -2.85 10.13
C PRO A 85 5.75 -2.58 11.52
N SER A 86 6.36 -1.75 12.34
CA SER A 86 5.90 -1.46 13.69
C SER A 86 5.50 0.01 13.85
N PRO A 87 4.31 0.30 14.40
CA PRO A 87 3.86 1.65 14.67
C PRO A 87 4.47 2.27 15.93
N TRP A 88 5.21 1.51 16.71
CA TRP A 88 5.59 1.85 18.08
C TRP A 88 6.38 3.16 18.21
N ILE A 89 7.25 3.45 17.27
CA ILE A 89 8.10 4.65 17.29
C ILE A 89 7.54 5.75 16.38
N ASN A 90 6.27 5.73 16.05
CA ASN A 90 5.69 6.67 15.10
C ASN A 90 6.56 6.76 13.84
N ASP A 91 6.44 5.77 13.00
CA ASP A 91 7.21 5.61 11.78
C ASP A 91 7.39 6.94 11.02
N TYR A 92 8.49 7.08 10.33
CA TYR A 92 8.79 8.21 9.44
C TYR A 92 7.86 8.29 8.23
N GLY A 93 6.62 7.82 8.37
CA GLY A 93 5.62 7.82 7.33
C GLY A 93 5.57 9.14 6.59
N GLN A 94 5.73 9.08 5.26
CA GLN A 94 6.16 10.23 4.48
C GLN A 94 4.98 11.01 3.93
N PHE A 95 4.01 10.29 3.42
CA PHE A 95 2.83 10.85 2.80
C PHE A 95 1.75 9.78 2.69
N SER A 96 0.55 10.21 2.44
CA SER A 96 -0.62 9.37 2.20
C SER A 96 -1.23 9.70 0.85
N ILE A 97 -1.79 8.71 0.19
CA ILE A 97 -2.52 8.87 -1.07
C ILE A 97 -3.96 8.46 -0.84
N MET A 98 -4.92 9.26 -1.31
CA MET A 98 -6.35 8.93 -1.23
C MET A 98 -7.05 9.25 -2.55
N PRO A 99 -7.61 8.26 -3.24
CA PRO A 99 -8.47 8.49 -4.39
C PRO A 99 -9.87 8.93 -3.95
N MET A 100 -10.47 9.85 -4.68
CA MET A 100 -11.78 10.44 -4.38
C MET A 100 -12.54 10.74 -5.67
N VAL A 101 -13.87 10.85 -5.53
CA VAL A 101 -14.78 11.26 -6.60
C VAL A 101 -15.65 12.40 -6.09
N GLY A 102 -16.03 13.32 -6.98
CA GLY A 102 -16.96 14.41 -6.72
C GLY A 102 -16.28 15.73 -6.38
N LYS A 103 -16.01 16.02 -5.12
CA LYS A 103 -15.32 17.23 -4.68
C LYS A 103 -14.02 16.88 -3.98
N PRO A 104 -12.93 17.62 -4.23
CA PRO A 104 -11.71 17.40 -3.48
C PRO A 104 -11.92 17.76 -2.01
N GLU A 105 -11.50 16.87 -1.12
CA GLU A 105 -11.54 17.06 0.32
C GLU A 105 -10.14 16.84 0.90
N PHE A 106 -9.62 17.82 1.61
CA PHE A 106 -8.27 17.78 2.17
C PHE A 106 -8.24 17.37 3.65
N ASP A 107 -9.37 17.51 4.34
CA ASP A 107 -9.49 17.00 5.71
C ASP A 107 -9.52 15.47 5.70
N GLU A 108 -8.55 14.86 6.37
CA GLU A 108 -8.37 13.40 6.35
C GLU A 108 -9.55 12.61 6.97
N GLU A 109 -10.29 13.22 7.88
CA GLU A 109 -11.45 12.58 8.51
C GLU A 109 -12.67 12.66 7.61
N LYS A 110 -12.86 13.80 6.94
CA LYS A 110 -13.98 14.01 6.01
C LYS A 110 -13.84 13.22 4.73
N ARG A 111 -12.60 13.06 4.22
CA ARG A 111 -12.34 12.25 3.03
C ARG A 111 -12.33 10.74 3.30
N ALA A 112 -12.41 10.31 4.56
CA ALA A 112 -12.35 8.91 4.91
C ALA A 112 -13.51 8.10 4.33
N SER A 113 -13.19 7.03 3.61
CA SER A 113 -14.17 6.15 3.00
C SER A 113 -14.47 4.94 3.85
N TRP A 114 -15.74 4.54 3.90
CA TRP A 114 -16.13 3.26 4.46
C TRP A 114 -15.51 2.11 3.69
N PHE A 115 -15.10 1.08 4.40
CA PHE A 115 -14.67 -0.20 3.85
C PHE A 115 -15.12 -1.36 4.73
N GLY A 116 -14.99 -2.57 4.21
CA GLY A 116 -15.28 -3.78 4.98
C GLY A 116 -14.33 -4.91 4.61
N HIS A 117 -13.98 -5.74 5.57
CA HIS A 117 -13.03 -6.84 5.40
C HIS A 117 -13.45 -7.90 4.39
N LYS A 118 -14.74 -7.99 4.04
CA LYS A 118 -15.21 -8.86 2.95
C LYS A 118 -14.74 -8.40 1.56
N GLY A 119 -14.46 -7.10 1.42
CA GLY A 119 -13.93 -6.48 0.21
C GLY A 119 -12.45 -6.13 0.31
N GLU A 120 -11.78 -6.55 1.38
CA GLU A 120 -10.37 -6.33 1.64
C GLU A 120 -9.58 -7.62 1.37
N GLU A 121 -8.55 -7.51 0.57
CA GLU A 121 -7.60 -8.58 0.29
C GLU A 121 -6.19 -8.08 0.66
N ALA A 122 -5.52 -8.82 1.53
CA ALA A 122 -4.18 -8.48 1.99
C ALA A 122 -3.27 -9.70 1.88
N THR A 123 -2.24 -9.58 1.06
CA THR A 123 -1.13 -10.53 0.97
C THR A 123 0.19 -9.79 1.20
N PRO A 124 1.31 -10.46 1.43
CA PRO A 124 2.59 -9.76 1.65
C PRO A 124 3.04 -8.85 0.49
N TYR A 125 2.51 -9.03 -0.70
CA TYR A 125 2.94 -8.32 -1.92
C TYR A 125 1.78 -7.68 -2.70
N TYR A 126 0.55 -7.76 -2.17
CA TYR A 126 -0.62 -7.20 -2.82
C TYR A 126 -1.68 -6.82 -1.80
N TYR A 127 -2.31 -5.69 -2.03
CA TYR A 127 -3.46 -5.24 -1.25
C TYR A 127 -4.54 -4.72 -2.18
N LYS A 128 -5.79 -5.02 -1.85
CA LYS A 128 -6.95 -4.53 -2.56
C LYS A 128 -8.07 -4.21 -1.58
N VAL A 129 -8.78 -3.14 -1.83
CA VAL A 129 -9.96 -2.75 -1.04
C VAL A 129 -10.95 -1.96 -1.89
N TYR A 130 -12.22 -2.09 -1.55
CA TYR A 130 -13.29 -1.27 -2.08
C TYR A 130 -13.60 -0.11 -1.13
N LEU A 131 -13.55 1.10 -1.65
CA LEU A 131 -13.84 2.35 -0.95
C LEU A 131 -15.29 2.76 -1.24
N ALA A 132 -16.20 2.47 -0.31
CA ALA A 132 -17.63 2.57 -0.54
C ALA A 132 -18.15 4.01 -0.68
N GLU A 133 -17.49 5.00 -0.07
CA GLU A 133 -17.87 6.41 -0.19
C GLU A 133 -17.72 6.93 -1.62
N TYR A 134 -16.76 6.39 -2.35
CA TYR A 134 -16.35 6.89 -3.66
C TYR A 134 -16.60 5.90 -4.80
N ASP A 135 -17.08 4.69 -4.50
CA ASP A 135 -17.21 3.60 -5.47
C ASP A 135 -15.89 3.30 -6.19
N ILE A 136 -14.79 3.27 -5.45
CA ILE A 136 -13.45 3.08 -6.00
C ILE A 136 -12.88 1.75 -5.51
N VAL A 137 -12.30 0.98 -6.44
CA VAL A 137 -11.41 -0.13 -6.09
C VAL A 137 -9.98 0.38 -6.10
N THR A 138 -9.30 0.23 -4.98
CA THR A 138 -7.87 0.54 -4.85
C THR A 138 -7.08 -0.75 -4.74
N GLU A 139 -6.04 -0.85 -5.55
CA GLU A 139 -5.09 -1.96 -5.54
C GLU A 139 -3.67 -1.40 -5.42
N MET A 140 -2.82 -2.09 -4.69
CA MET A 140 -1.39 -1.74 -4.62
C MET A 140 -0.51 -2.98 -4.58
N SER A 141 0.61 -2.91 -5.29
CA SER A 141 1.63 -3.94 -5.29
C SER A 141 3.01 -3.30 -5.20
N PRO A 142 3.75 -3.53 -4.12
CA PRO A 142 5.07 -2.94 -3.95
C PRO A 142 6.12 -3.68 -4.77
N THR A 143 7.16 -2.94 -5.10
CA THR A 143 8.46 -3.46 -5.51
C THR A 143 9.45 -3.31 -4.36
N GLU A 144 10.72 -3.49 -4.60
CA GLU A 144 11.73 -3.30 -3.56
C GLU A 144 11.78 -1.85 -3.04
N ARG A 145 11.57 -0.85 -3.91
CA ARG A 145 11.72 0.59 -3.58
C ARG A 145 10.56 1.46 -4.04
N ALA A 146 9.57 0.89 -4.70
CA ALA A 146 8.43 1.60 -5.23
C ALA A 146 7.14 0.81 -5.02
N VAL A 147 6.03 1.38 -5.39
CA VAL A 147 4.73 0.72 -5.40
C VAL A 147 3.99 1.09 -6.67
N LEU A 148 3.29 0.13 -7.23
CA LEU A 148 2.30 0.38 -8.27
C LEU A 148 0.93 0.46 -7.61
N PHE A 149 0.25 1.59 -7.79
CA PHE A 149 -1.17 1.73 -7.47
C PHE A 149 -2.02 1.60 -8.73
N ARG A 150 -3.17 0.99 -8.57
CA ARG A 150 -4.25 1.03 -9.55
C ARG A 150 -5.53 1.47 -8.84
N PHE A 151 -6.10 2.57 -9.33
CA PHE A 151 -7.38 3.08 -8.87
C PHE A 151 -8.41 2.87 -9.98
N THR A 152 -9.42 2.07 -9.70
CA THR A 152 -10.56 1.91 -10.62
C THR A 152 -11.67 2.82 -10.15
N PHE A 153 -11.83 3.92 -10.86
CA PHE A 153 -12.87 4.90 -10.59
C PHE A 153 -14.19 4.49 -11.26
N PRO A 154 -15.35 4.87 -10.69
CA PRO A 154 -16.60 4.83 -11.42
C PRO A 154 -16.56 5.80 -12.61
N GLU A 155 -17.42 5.62 -13.57
CA GLU A 155 -17.57 6.57 -14.68
C GLU A 155 -17.99 7.93 -14.13
N ASN A 156 -17.05 8.85 -14.01
CA ASN A 156 -17.25 10.16 -13.41
C ASN A 156 -16.25 11.17 -13.97
N ALA A 157 -16.72 12.40 -14.21
CA ALA A 157 -15.89 13.49 -14.72
C ALA A 157 -14.98 14.13 -13.67
N HIS A 158 -15.16 13.83 -12.37
CA HIS A 158 -14.49 14.49 -11.24
C HIS A 158 -13.79 13.47 -10.34
N SER A 159 -12.75 12.86 -10.87
CA SER A 159 -11.87 11.94 -10.13
C SER A 159 -10.62 12.66 -9.66
N TYR A 160 -10.22 12.44 -8.42
CA TYR A 160 -9.09 13.11 -7.79
C TYR A 160 -8.22 12.12 -7.04
N ILE A 161 -6.95 12.45 -6.91
CA ILE A 161 -6.01 11.80 -5.99
C ILE A 161 -5.46 12.87 -5.07
N ALA A 162 -5.79 12.78 -3.77
CA ALA A 162 -5.12 13.59 -2.76
C ALA A 162 -3.76 13.00 -2.44
N VAL A 163 -2.72 13.81 -2.45
CA VAL A 163 -1.41 13.50 -1.91
C VAL A 163 -1.23 14.34 -0.67
N ASP A 164 -1.23 13.69 0.48
CA ASP A 164 -1.19 14.32 1.78
C ASP A 164 0.16 14.05 2.42
N ALA A 165 0.99 15.08 2.49
CA ALA A 165 2.22 15.08 3.25
C ALA A 165 2.00 15.81 4.59
N PHE A 166 2.92 15.67 5.53
CA PHE A 166 2.80 16.36 6.80
C PHE A 166 2.74 17.90 6.65
N ASP A 167 1.93 18.53 7.46
CA ASP A 167 1.64 19.96 7.49
C ASP A 167 2.88 20.84 7.75
N LYS A 168 3.93 20.27 8.34
CA LYS A 168 5.21 20.96 8.62
C LYS A 168 6.38 20.21 8.03
N GLY A 169 7.27 20.96 7.40
CA GLY A 169 8.50 20.41 6.84
C GLY A 169 8.31 19.56 5.61
N SER A 170 7.19 19.70 4.91
CA SER A 170 6.93 19.04 3.63
C SER A 170 7.01 20.01 2.46
N PHE A 171 7.25 19.45 1.29
CA PHE A 171 7.25 20.14 0.01
C PHE A 171 6.62 19.24 -1.03
N ILE A 172 5.75 19.80 -1.87
CA ILE A 172 5.13 19.11 -3.01
C ILE A 172 5.20 20.02 -4.22
N GLN A 173 5.62 19.48 -5.35
CA GLN A 173 5.60 20.14 -6.65
C GLN A 173 4.90 19.22 -7.66
N ILE A 174 3.91 19.78 -8.32
CA ILE A 174 3.21 19.13 -9.43
C ILE A 174 3.89 19.55 -10.73
N ILE A 175 4.20 18.59 -11.58
CA ILE A 175 4.85 18.78 -12.90
C ILE A 175 3.89 18.17 -13.94
N PRO A 176 2.87 18.94 -14.40
CA PRO A 176 1.81 18.41 -15.25
C PRO A 176 2.31 17.88 -16.59
N GLU A 177 3.30 18.54 -17.19
CA GLU A 177 3.92 18.17 -18.45
C GLU A 177 4.64 16.82 -18.41
N GLU A 178 4.98 16.34 -17.23
CA GLU A 178 5.61 15.04 -17.02
C GLU A 178 4.65 14.03 -16.35
N ASN A 179 3.39 14.40 -16.09
CA ASN A 179 2.44 13.61 -15.30
C ASN A 179 3.03 13.16 -13.95
N LYS A 180 3.72 14.07 -13.27
CA LYS A 180 4.55 13.74 -12.11
C LYS A 180 4.29 14.68 -10.93
N ILE A 181 4.41 14.11 -9.74
CA ILE A 181 4.53 14.86 -8.48
C ILE A 181 5.85 14.47 -7.84
N ILE A 182 6.61 15.46 -7.40
CA ILE A 182 7.80 15.27 -6.59
C ILE A 182 7.62 15.95 -5.24
N GLY A 183 8.23 15.40 -4.22
CA GLY A 183 8.14 16.01 -2.90
C GLY A 183 9.10 15.43 -1.89
N TYR A 184 9.05 15.98 -0.70
CA TYR A 184 9.74 15.44 0.46
C TYR A 184 8.99 15.78 1.76
N SER A 185 9.26 14.99 2.79
CA SER A 185 8.88 15.28 4.16
C SER A 185 10.13 15.29 5.04
N THR A 186 10.17 16.19 6.00
CA THR A 186 11.21 16.22 7.06
C THR A 186 10.72 15.51 8.33
N ARG A 187 9.51 14.97 8.33
CA ARG A 187 8.95 14.30 9.49
C ARG A 187 9.82 13.12 9.91
N ASN A 188 10.14 13.06 11.19
CA ASN A 188 10.89 11.98 11.80
C ASN A 188 10.62 11.94 13.32
N SER A 189 11.02 10.85 13.95
CA SER A 189 10.88 10.65 15.41
C SER A 189 12.12 11.07 16.21
N GLY A 190 13.09 11.69 15.56
CA GLY A 190 14.37 12.08 16.14
C GLY A 190 15.53 11.19 15.72
N GLY A 191 16.74 11.56 16.15
CA GLY A 191 17.96 10.78 15.84
C GLY A 191 18.47 10.88 14.42
N VAL A 192 17.95 11.82 13.63
CA VAL A 192 18.38 12.08 12.25
C VAL A 192 19.14 13.41 12.15
N PRO A 193 19.97 13.62 11.11
CA PRO A 193 20.60 14.91 10.84
C PRO A 193 19.58 16.04 10.64
N GLU A 194 19.95 17.29 10.93
CA GLU A 194 19.09 18.47 10.78
C GLU A 194 18.54 18.65 9.36
N ASN A 195 19.30 18.24 8.36
CA ASN A 195 18.90 18.31 6.95
C ASN A 195 18.18 17.08 6.45
N PHE A 196 17.71 16.20 7.33
CA PHE A 196 16.98 15.00 6.93
C PHE A 196 15.77 15.34 6.08
N LYS A 197 15.67 14.65 4.95
CA LYS A 197 14.51 14.69 4.05
C LYS A 197 14.26 13.31 3.49
N ASN A 198 13.02 12.91 3.51
CA ASN A 198 12.58 11.72 2.83
C ASN A 198 11.86 12.13 1.54
N TYR A 199 12.45 11.81 0.41
CA TYR A 199 11.97 12.22 -0.91
C TYR A 199 11.04 11.18 -1.48
N PHE A 200 10.05 11.64 -2.26
CA PHE A 200 9.16 10.77 -3.03
C PHE A 200 8.92 11.31 -4.43
N ILE A 201 8.60 10.41 -5.34
CA ILE A 201 8.15 10.72 -6.70
C ILE A 201 6.90 9.89 -6.94
N ILE A 202 5.85 10.53 -7.47
CA ILE A 202 4.65 9.88 -7.95
C ILE A 202 4.59 10.13 -9.45
N GLN A 203 4.48 9.05 -10.24
CA GLN A 203 4.36 9.09 -11.68
C GLN A 203 2.98 8.56 -12.07
N PHE A 204 2.24 9.34 -12.85
CA PHE A 204 0.96 8.92 -13.41
C PHE A 204 1.16 8.40 -14.83
N ASP A 205 0.37 7.42 -15.22
CA ASP A 205 0.38 6.84 -16.56
C ASP A 205 -0.43 7.69 -17.57
N LYS A 206 -1.32 8.54 -17.07
CA LYS A 206 -2.18 9.45 -17.85
C LYS A 206 -2.44 10.74 -17.09
#